data_99ca5c74880039c85db9e5aba798dbee
#
_entry.id   99ca5c74880039c85db9e5aba798dbee
#
_cell.length_a   1.000
_cell.length_b   1.000
_cell.length_c   1.000
_cell.angle_alpha   90.00
_cell.angle_beta   90.00
_cell.angle_gamma   90.00
#
_symmetry.space_group_name_H-M   'P 1'
#
loop_
_entity.id
_entity.type
_entity.pdbx_description
1 polymer ?
#
loop_
_entity_poly.entity_id
_entity_poly.type
_entity_poly.pdbx_seq_one_letter_code
_entity_poly.pdbx_strand_id
1 'polypeptide(L)'
;MKLAINYSPQTAELLTAGRVNFDLYKTTEWPEMIAAAEAQRPAIAHFPLMAGRHNIEQVGVDRINEILQTTASEFVNTHLAPHAADFNITFTTTDEGYIEPLFDAMMTDINQMIADFGREKIILENANYDPNYQVPTLV
;
A
#
# COMPACT_ATOMS: atom_id res chain seq x y z
N MET A 1 -21.81 0.75 2.94
CA MET A 1 -20.56 0.24 2.32
C MET A 1 -20.35 1.01 1.03
N LYS A 2 -19.15 1.54 0.79
CA LYS A 2 -18.81 2.23 -0.47
C LYS A 2 -18.03 1.27 -1.38
N LEU A 3 -18.31 1.29 -2.67
CA LEU A 3 -17.60 0.52 -3.68
C LEU A 3 -16.51 1.38 -4.29
N ALA A 4 -15.26 0.90 -4.24
CA ALA A 4 -14.11 1.53 -4.90
C ALA A 4 -13.62 0.69 -6.07
N ILE A 5 -13.24 1.33 -7.16
CA ILE A 5 -12.65 0.70 -8.34
C ILE A 5 -11.30 1.36 -8.66
N ASN A 6 -10.34 0.57 -9.12
CA ASN A 6 -9.05 1.11 -9.55
C ASN A 6 -9.25 2.09 -10.72
N TYR A 7 -8.65 3.27 -10.58
CA TYR A 7 -8.65 4.25 -11.65
C TYR A 7 -7.85 3.74 -12.85
N SER A 8 -8.44 3.90 -14.02
CA SER A 8 -7.77 3.80 -15.31
C SER A 8 -8.55 4.66 -16.32
N PRO A 9 -7.94 5.08 -17.43
CA PRO A 9 -8.67 5.76 -18.51
C PRO A 9 -9.90 4.95 -18.98
N GLN A 10 -9.79 3.63 -19.05
CA GLN A 10 -10.89 2.75 -19.47
C GLN A 10 -12.04 2.73 -18.45
N THR A 11 -11.75 2.70 -17.13
CA THR A 11 -12.80 2.79 -16.12
C THR A 11 -13.48 4.16 -16.12
N ALA A 12 -12.71 5.23 -16.41
CA ALA A 12 -13.23 6.58 -16.56
C ALA A 12 -14.18 6.72 -17.75
N GLU A 13 -13.84 6.13 -18.90
CA GLU A 13 -14.70 6.07 -20.08
C GLU A 13 -15.99 5.28 -19.80
N LEU A 14 -15.91 4.12 -19.15
CA LEU A 14 -17.07 3.32 -18.79
C LEU A 14 -18.01 4.04 -17.83
N LEU A 15 -17.47 4.79 -16.86
CA LEU A 15 -18.27 5.61 -15.95
C LEU A 15 -18.99 6.73 -16.72
N THR A 16 -18.28 7.45 -17.59
CA THR A 16 -18.83 8.52 -18.42
C THR A 16 -19.92 8.02 -19.35
N ALA A 17 -19.76 6.81 -19.90
CA ALA A 17 -20.76 6.13 -20.74
C ALA A 17 -21.95 5.55 -19.95
N GLY A 18 -21.97 5.66 -18.62
CA GLY A 18 -23.02 5.10 -17.76
C GLY A 18 -23.07 3.57 -17.72
N ARG A 19 -21.99 2.90 -18.12
CA ARG A 19 -21.90 1.43 -18.17
C ARG A 19 -21.51 0.81 -16.84
N VAL A 20 -20.91 1.58 -15.94
CA VAL A 20 -20.54 1.19 -14.59
C VAL A 20 -20.94 2.30 -13.62
N ASN A 21 -21.17 1.94 -12.34
CA ASN A 21 -21.43 2.89 -11.27
C ASN A 21 -20.72 2.43 -10.00
N PHE A 22 -20.05 3.34 -9.32
CA PHE A 22 -19.32 3.09 -8.08
C PHE A 22 -19.14 4.41 -7.31
N ASP A 23 -18.69 4.33 -6.07
CA ASP A 23 -18.64 5.51 -5.18
C ASP A 23 -17.30 6.23 -5.25
N LEU A 24 -16.18 5.50 -5.35
CA LEU A 24 -14.82 5.99 -5.21
C LEU A 24 -13.90 5.40 -6.27
N TYR A 25 -12.85 6.16 -6.64
CA TYR A 25 -11.67 5.58 -7.28
C TYR A 25 -10.63 5.17 -6.23
N LYS A 26 -9.94 4.04 -6.46
CA LYS A 26 -8.65 3.71 -5.86
C LYS A 26 -7.55 4.05 -6.87
N THR A 27 -6.56 4.84 -6.47
CA THR A 27 -5.48 5.33 -7.33
C THR A 27 -4.13 5.15 -6.63
N THR A 28 -3.03 5.34 -7.35
CA THR A 28 -1.71 5.52 -6.73
C THR A 28 -1.64 6.89 -6.05
N GLU A 29 -0.55 7.13 -5.31
CA GLU A 29 -0.26 8.40 -4.65
C GLU A 29 0.20 9.52 -5.61
N TRP A 30 0.24 9.27 -6.91
CA TRP A 30 0.71 10.22 -7.91
C TRP A 30 -0.30 11.36 -8.11
N PRO A 31 0.15 12.64 -8.04
CA PRO A 31 -0.76 13.79 -8.11
C PRO A 31 -1.63 13.82 -9.36
N GLU A 32 -1.07 13.48 -10.51
CA GLU A 32 -1.77 13.47 -11.78
C GLU A 32 -2.86 12.41 -11.85
N MET A 33 -2.63 11.25 -11.23
CA MET A 33 -3.64 10.19 -11.17
C MET A 33 -4.75 10.52 -10.17
N ILE A 34 -4.39 11.08 -9.02
CA ILE A 34 -5.37 11.58 -8.05
C ILE A 34 -6.26 12.63 -8.71
N ALA A 35 -5.66 13.66 -9.33
CA ALA A 35 -6.42 14.73 -9.99
C ALA A 35 -7.32 14.21 -11.12
N ALA A 36 -6.84 13.29 -11.93
CA ALA A 36 -7.63 12.68 -13.00
C ALA A 36 -8.81 11.84 -12.46
N ALA A 37 -8.62 11.12 -11.36
CA ALA A 37 -9.70 10.38 -10.71
C ALA A 37 -10.74 11.33 -10.08
N GLU A 38 -10.28 12.35 -9.35
CA GLU A 38 -11.15 13.30 -8.64
C GLU A 38 -11.95 14.21 -9.57
N ALA A 39 -11.54 14.36 -10.83
CA ALA A 39 -12.36 15.02 -11.85
C ALA A 39 -13.72 14.35 -12.07
N GLN A 40 -13.91 13.10 -11.65
CA GLN A 40 -15.15 12.34 -11.86
C GLN A 40 -15.75 11.80 -10.55
N ARG A 41 -14.94 11.32 -9.61
CA ARG A 41 -15.35 10.73 -8.34
C ARG A 41 -14.30 10.99 -7.28
N PRO A 42 -14.64 11.05 -5.98
CA PRO A 42 -13.65 11.10 -4.92
C PRO A 42 -12.65 9.95 -5.02
N ALA A 43 -11.37 10.21 -4.73
CA ALA A 43 -10.31 9.24 -4.83
C ALA A 43 -9.76 8.85 -3.46
N ILE A 44 -9.35 7.58 -3.33
CA ILE A 44 -8.52 7.09 -2.23
C ILE A 44 -7.16 6.67 -2.80
N ALA A 45 -6.10 7.11 -2.16
CA ALA A 45 -4.75 6.75 -2.56
C ALA A 45 -4.32 5.41 -1.97
N HIS A 46 -3.57 4.66 -2.75
CA HIS A 46 -2.87 3.45 -2.34
C HIS A 46 -1.38 3.76 -2.33
N PHE A 47 -0.78 3.68 -1.15
CA PHE A 47 0.63 4.03 -0.94
C PHE A 47 1.54 2.83 -1.24
N PRO A 48 2.73 3.05 -1.86
CA PRO A 48 3.69 1.99 -2.16
C PRO A 48 4.55 1.64 -0.93
N LEU A 49 3.95 1.62 0.26
CA LEU A 49 4.64 1.28 1.49
C LEU A 49 4.78 -0.23 1.64
N MET A 50 5.95 -0.64 2.12
CA MET A 50 6.31 -2.05 2.29
C MET A 50 6.99 -2.24 3.64
N ALA A 51 6.27 -2.79 4.61
CA ALA A 51 6.82 -3.10 5.92
C ALA A 51 7.94 -4.14 5.80
N GLY A 52 9.06 -3.85 6.45
CA GLY A 52 10.31 -4.60 6.37
C GLY A 52 11.29 -4.11 5.31
N ARG A 53 10.99 -2.97 4.63
CA ARG A 53 11.90 -2.33 3.64
C ARG A 53 12.33 -0.92 4.00
N HIS A 54 11.87 -0.38 5.12
CA HIS A 54 12.20 0.98 5.60
C HIS A 54 11.98 2.07 4.53
N ASN A 55 10.92 1.91 3.71
CA ASN A 55 10.71 2.81 2.56
C ASN A 55 9.77 3.99 2.84
N ILE A 56 9.31 4.18 4.07
CA ILE A 56 8.43 5.29 4.44
C ILE A 56 9.07 6.67 4.17
N GLU A 57 10.38 6.80 4.39
CA GLU A 57 11.11 8.05 4.13
C GLU A 57 11.16 8.39 2.63
N GLN A 58 11.15 7.38 1.76
CA GLN A 58 11.16 7.57 0.31
C GLN A 58 9.81 8.10 -0.20
N VAL A 59 8.71 7.65 0.40
CA VAL A 59 7.36 8.15 0.09
C VAL A 59 7.14 9.51 0.73
N GLY A 60 7.61 9.71 1.96
CA GLY A 60 7.55 10.95 2.73
C GLY A 60 6.29 11.07 3.57
N VAL A 61 6.48 11.22 4.88
CA VAL A 61 5.39 11.36 5.86
C VAL A 61 4.52 12.59 5.55
N ASP A 62 5.16 13.72 5.22
CA ASP A 62 4.43 14.95 4.88
C ASP A 62 3.57 14.78 3.64
N ARG A 63 4.08 14.06 2.64
CA ARG A 63 3.33 13.77 1.41
C ARG A 63 2.12 12.88 1.70
N ILE A 64 2.26 11.85 2.52
CA ILE A 64 1.16 11.00 2.94
C ILE A 64 0.10 11.83 3.68
N ASN A 65 0.51 12.67 4.63
CA ASN A 65 -0.40 13.55 5.37
C ASN A 65 -1.14 14.53 4.46
N GLU A 66 -0.47 15.12 3.47
CA GLU A 66 -1.11 15.97 2.46
C GLU A 66 -2.22 15.22 1.71
N ILE A 67 -1.94 13.99 1.26
CA ILE A 67 -2.92 13.17 0.53
C ILE A 67 -4.11 12.81 1.44
N LEU A 68 -3.87 12.42 2.70
CA LEU A 68 -4.94 12.14 3.66
C LEU A 68 -5.84 13.35 3.92
N GLN A 69 -5.31 14.58 3.83
CA GLN A 69 -6.06 15.81 4.04
C GLN A 69 -6.81 16.29 2.81
N THR A 70 -6.31 15.99 1.61
CA THR A 70 -6.82 16.55 0.36
C THR A 70 -7.64 15.58 -0.48
N THR A 71 -7.68 14.30 -0.12
CA THR A 71 -8.44 13.27 -0.83
C THR A 71 -9.47 12.59 0.08
N ALA A 72 -10.18 11.61 -0.44
CA ALA A 72 -11.08 10.76 0.36
C ALA A 72 -10.34 9.63 1.11
N SER A 73 -9.00 9.65 1.15
CA SER A 73 -8.19 8.64 1.84
C SER A 73 -8.33 8.79 3.35
N GLU A 74 -8.79 7.74 4.01
CA GLU A 74 -8.92 7.70 5.48
C GLU A 74 -7.81 6.86 6.13
N PHE A 75 -7.11 6.03 5.33
CA PHE A 75 -6.17 5.02 5.80
C PHE A 75 -4.86 5.06 5.02
N VAL A 76 -3.79 4.62 5.70
CA VAL A 76 -2.47 4.37 5.13
C VAL A 76 -2.29 2.87 5.04
N ASN A 77 -2.22 2.35 3.82
CA ASN A 77 -1.95 0.94 3.59
C ASN A 77 -0.44 0.66 3.52
N THR A 78 -0.03 -0.51 3.97
CA THR A 78 1.31 -1.05 3.77
C THR A 78 1.24 -2.54 3.47
N HIS A 79 2.08 -2.99 2.54
CA HIS A 79 2.24 -4.42 2.28
C HIS A 79 3.23 -5.05 3.26
N LEU A 80 2.91 -6.24 3.74
CA LEU A 80 3.87 -7.07 4.48
C LEU A 80 4.80 -7.73 3.45
N ALA A 81 5.89 -7.06 3.10
CA ALA A 81 6.73 -7.43 1.96
C ALA A 81 8.22 -7.16 2.21
N PRO A 82 8.83 -7.79 3.23
CA PRO A 82 10.26 -7.70 3.44
C PRO A 82 11.00 -8.32 2.24
N HIS A 83 12.18 -7.83 1.96
CA HIS A 83 12.97 -8.32 0.82
C HIS A 83 13.84 -9.49 1.26
N ALA A 84 13.66 -10.66 0.64
CA ALA A 84 14.35 -11.90 1.02
C ALA A 84 15.89 -11.77 1.06
N ALA A 85 16.45 -10.99 0.12
CA ALA A 85 17.89 -10.78 0.05
C ALA A 85 18.47 -10.06 1.27
N ASP A 86 17.70 -9.20 1.94
CA ASP A 86 18.16 -8.45 3.11
C ASP A 86 18.38 -9.37 4.32
N PHE A 87 17.80 -10.57 4.29
CA PHE A 87 17.88 -11.58 5.33
C PHE A 87 18.68 -12.83 4.89
N ASN A 88 19.36 -12.77 3.74
CA ASN A 88 20.07 -13.92 3.14
C ASN A 88 19.19 -15.15 2.91
N ILE A 89 17.91 -14.93 2.63
CA ILE A 89 16.94 -15.99 2.39
C ILE A 89 16.93 -16.34 0.90
N THR A 90 16.93 -17.64 0.59
CA THR A 90 16.82 -18.18 -0.76
C THR A 90 15.73 -19.24 -0.81
N PHE A 91 15.31 -19.70 -1.98
CA PHE A 91 14.33 -20.78 -2.13
C PHE A 91 14.72 -22.11 -1.47
N THR A 92 15.99 -22.29 -1.20
CA THR A 92 16.52 -23.51 -0.56
C THR A 92 16.73 -23.33 0.94
N THR A 93 16.40 -22.16 1.50
CA THR A 93 16.56 -21.89 2.92
C THR A 93 15.55 -22.74 3.69
N THR A 94 16.04 -23.62 4.55
CA THR A 94 15.25 -24.49 5.43
C THR A 94 15.39 -24.12 6.91
N ASP A 95 16.32 -23.24 7.24
CA ASP A 95 16.52 -22.71 8.59
C ASP A 95 15.44 -21.65 8.88
N GLU A 96 14.75 -21.82 10.00
CA GLU A 96 13.71 -20.87 10.45
C GLU A 96 14.27 -19.68 11.23
N GLY A 97 15.58 -19.61 11.43
CA GLY A 97 16.25 -18.54 12.17
C GLY A 97 16.07 -17.12 11.58
N TYR A 98 15.59 -17.01 10.33
CA TYR A 98 15.27 -15.73 9.70
C TYR A 98 13.89 -15.16 10.11
N ILE A 99 13.00 -15.98 10.69
CA ILE A 99 11.60 -15.58 10.97
C ILE A 99 11.57 -14.39 11.94
N GLU A 100 12.31 -14.48 13.03
CA GLU A 100 12.33 -13.42 14.06
C GLU A 100 12.92 -12.10 13.52
N PRO A 101 14.11 -12.06 12.89
CA PRO A 101 14.63 -10.82 12.29
C PRO A 101 13.70 -10.21 11.24
N LEU A 102 13.04 -11.03 10.45
CA LEU A 102 12.10 -10.59 9.42
C LEU A 102 10.84 -9.97 10.04
N PHE A 103 10.30 -10.61 11.08
CA PHE A 103 9.18 -10.09 11.84
C PHE A 103 9.53 -8.76 12.52
N ASP A 104 10.71 -8.66 13.14
CA ASP A 104 11.18 -7.45 13.82
C ASP A 104 11.34 -6.28 12.84
N ALA A 105 11.86 -6.53 11.64
CA ALA A 105 11.97 -5.51 10.61
C ALA A 105 10.60 -4.98 10.17
N MET A 106 9.62 -5.87 9.93
CA MET A 106 8.26 -5.46 9.61
C MET A 106 7.61 -4.68 10.76
N MET A 107 7.78 -5.15 12.00
CA MET A 107 7.22 -4.49 13.18
C MET A 107 7.85 -3.12 13.44
N THR A 108 9.13 -2.95 13.12
CA THR A 108 9.81 -1.64 13.19
C THR A 108 9.12 -0.64 12.28
N ASP A 109 8.90 -0.98 11.01
CA ASP A 109 8.23 -0.10 10.06
C ASP A 109 6.77 0.16 10.43
N ILE A 110 6.04 -0.87 10.88
CA ILE A 110 4.64 -0.73 11.32
C ILE A 110 4.56 0.21 12.54
N ASN A 111 5.44 0.06 13.52
CA ASN A 111 5.46 0.93 14.69
C ASN A 111 5.80 2.38 14.33
N GLN A 112 6.70 2.59 13.36
CA GLN A 112 6.98 3.93 12.83
C GLN A 112 5.73 4.54 12.20
N MET A 113 5.02 3.81 11.33
CA MET A 113 3.78 4.28 10.72
C MET A 113 2.68 4.55 11.75
N ILE A 114 2.58 3.74 12.81
CA ILE A 114 1.65 3.98 13.91
C ILE A 114 1.98 5.28 14.65
N ALA A 115 3.28 5.57 14.86
CA ALA A 115 3.71 6.81 15.50
C ALA A 115 3.40 8.04 14.64
N ASP A 116 3.54 7.94 13.32
CA ASP A 116 3.35 9.05 12.39
C ASP A 116 1.87 9.33 12.07
N PHE A 117 1.03 8.30 11.97
CA PHE A 117 -0.34 8.43 11.45
C PHE A 117 -1.45 8.02 12.44
N GLY A 118 -1.12 7.28 13.49
CA GLY A 118 -2.08 6.67 14.42
C GLY A 118 -2.47 5.24 14.00
N ARG A 119 -2.61 4.37 14.99
CA ARG A 119 -2.87 2.93 14.81
C ARG A 119 -4.16 2.64 14.03
N GLU A 120 -5.18 3.43 14.26
CA GLU A 120 -6.51 3.29 13.67
C GLU A 120 -6.53 3.59 12.17
N LYS A 121 -5.47 4.21 11.64
CA LYS A 121 -5.35 4.54 10.22
C LYS A 121 -4.52 3.52 9.43
N ILE A 122 -3.86 2.57 10.09
CA ILE A 122 -2.96 1.64 9.39
C ILE A 122 -3.72 0.40 8.92
N ILE A 123 -3.60 0.09 7.64
CA ILE A 123 -4.09 -1.15 7.03
C ILE A 123 -2.89 -1.99 6.60
N LEU A 124 -2.83 -3.24 7.07
CA LEU A 124 -1.84 -4.21 6.66
C LEU A 124 -2.41 -5.07 5.53
N GLU A 125 -1.68 -5.17 4.44
CA GLU A 125 -2.06 -5.96 3.27
C GLU A 125 -1.01 -7.05 3.02
N ASN A 126 -1.45 -8.29 2.74
CA ASN A 126 -0.53 -9.30 2.24
C ASN A 126 -0.08 -8.89 0.83
N ALA A 127 1.23 -8.93 0.59
CA ALA A 127 1.75 -8.75 -0.75
C ALA A 127 1.45 -10.00 -1.61
N ASN A 128 1.28 -9.79 -2.91
CA ASN A 128 1.20 -10.91 -3.84
C ASN A 128 2.50 -11.70 -3.80
N TYR A 129 2.39 -13.03 -3.77
CA TYR A 129 3.57 -13.89 -3.81
C TYR A 129 4.35 -13.67 -5.11
N ASP A 130 5.60 -13.20 -4.99
CA ASP A 130 6.57 -13.14 -6.07
C ASP A 130 7.79 -13.96 -5.68
N PRO A 131 8.04 -15.09 -6.36
CA PRO A 131 9.14 -15.99 -5.99
C PRO A 131 10.53 -15.34 -6.09
N ASN A 132 10.66 -14.21 -6.76
CA ASN A 132 11.95 -13.50 -6.89
C ASN A 132 12.19 -12.50 -5.77
N TYR A 133 11.14 -12.04 -5.08
CA TYR A 133 11.21 -10.91 -4.14
C TYR A 133 10.64 -11.21 -2.76
N GLN A 134 9.87 -12.28 -2.62
CA GLN A 134 9.20 -12.57 -1.36
C GLN A 134 9.66 -13.90 -0.79
N VAL A 135 9.86 -13.89 0.50
CA VAL A 135 9.93 -15.13 1.26
C VAL A 135 8.57 -15.81 1.11
N PRO A 136 8.49 -17.15 0.95
CA PRO A 136 7.26 -17.90 1.15
C PRO A 136 6.86 -17.69 2.60
N THR A 137 6.14 -16.64 2.85
CA THR A 137 5.92 -16.16 4.20
C THR A 137 4.52 -16.44 4.62
N LEU A 138 4.49 -17.05 5.76
CA LEU A 138 3.43 -16.81 6.72
C LEU A 138 2.02 -16.99 6.13
N VAL A 139 1.78 -18.18 5.62
CA VAL A 139 0.40 -18.70 5.62
C VAL A 139 0.18 -19.48 6.88
#